data_00598c57337fe8be50c60775e048fb1a
#
_entry.id   00598c57337fe8be50c60775e048fb1a
#
_cell.length_a   1.000
_cell.length_b   1.000
_cell.length_c   1.000
_cell.angle_alpha   90.00
_cell.angle_beta   90.00
_cell.angle_gamma   90.00
#
_symmetry.space_group_name_H-M   'P 1'
#
loop_
_entity.id
_entity.type
_entity.pdbx_description
1 polymer ?
#
loop_
_entity_poly.entity_id
_entity_poly.type
_entity_poly.pdbx_seq_one_letter_code
_entity_poly.pdbx_strand_id
1 'polypeptide(L)'
;YNPDQSFYSKILGQEIKYSVLLPQEYLSESTGKYGVVFLLHGWGGNQSSWGPSGLNIQSIADAQTSNGSIRPLIYIMPEGFNTYFCNRYDGKFNYMDMFINELVPLIDKRFRTTASKTERAVAGFSMGGFGALSIASQHPETFSVSIGLSPSLNTDEQYISLSQDGWNLQWGNNFGGSGQTGTGRLTSYYKSQCPLHFFKDKPSSTFQTVRYYIDCGDDEERLYAGNGELHSLLRDKNIKHEYRVRNGAHTDSYWRESMKEALPFIERSFKGENYPQETLKKFTEELHATNKNIKVGNSNIELWLPDDYNSELTYKVLYYSKGEGNVDLTTKKVAVALDSLMQIKRMIIAGFNVKEMILNETNFSAITDAVEKTVHTESNADFRLGLTYGSEADYLYNQSTGNAPAINFFFAEDADIINLSAENRAKIYYLDITDEGSNYNSIFTLFNGLRGAEAPVQYRVRNGLDSEQSAQTGIYSMSYYIGEQLIKK
;
A
#
# COMPACT_ATOMS: atom_id res chain seq x y z
N TYR A 1 28.77 -8.64 -5.86
CA TYR A 1 28.50 -7.22 -6.09
C TYR A 1 29.74 -6.52 -6.58
N ASN A 2 29.64 -5.78 -7.68
CA ASN A 2 30.72 -5.01 -8.28
C ASN A 2 30.22 -3.57 -8.51
N PRO A 3 30.69 -2.57 -7.74
CA PRO A 3 30.20 -1.19 -7.79
C PRO A 3 30.85 -0.33 -8.89
N ASP A 4 31.98 -0.76 -9.46
CA ASP A 4 32.90 0.12 -10.22
C ASP A 4 32.83 -0.16 -11.73
N GLN A 5 31.61 -0.22 -12.28
CA GLN A 5 31.44 -0.32 -13.72
C GLN A 5 31.11 1.04 -14.31
N SER A 6 31.56 1.26 -15.55
CA SER A 6 31.16 2.43 -16.32
C SER A 6 31.12 2.16 -17.82
N PHE A 7 30.54 3.10 -18.54
CA PHE A 7 30.64 3.20 -19.99
C PHE A 7 30.49 4.67 -20.42
N TYR A 8 31.08 5.01 -21.53
CA TYR A 8 30.91 6.32 -22.14
C TYR A 8 29.57 6.35 -22.93
N SER A 9 28.66 7.21 -22.53
CA SER A 9 27.42 7.46 -23.27
C SER A 9 27.67 8.53 -24.35
N LYS A 10 27.37 8.18 -25.59
CA LYS A 10 27.39 9.13 -26.70
C LYS A 10 26.22 10.09 -26.64
N ILE A 11 25.05 9.61 -26.17
CA ILE A 11 23.82 10.41 -26.02
C ILE A 11 24.01 11.50 -24.97
N LEU A 12 24.63 11.18 -23.84
CA LEU A 12 24.86 12.13 -22.74
C LEU A 12 26.21 12.83 -22.80
N GLY A 13 27.16 12.36 -23.65
CA GLY A 13 28.47 12.95 -23.83
C GLY A 13 29.38 12.80 -22.61
N GLN A 14 29.15 11.78 -21.78
CA GLN A 14 29.92 11.56 -20.53
C GLN A 14 29.96 10.10 -20.09
N GLU A 15 30.86 9.79 -19.14
CA GLU A 15 30.91 8.50 -18.47
C GLU A 15 29.70 8.32 -17.56
N ILE A 16 29.05 7.16 -17.68
CA ILE A 16 27.93 6.74 -16.84
C ILE A 16 28.36 5.56 -15.99
N LYS A 17 28.25 5.72 -14.68
CA LYS A 17 28.56 4.66 -13.72
C LYS A 17 27.37 3.72 -13.55
N TYR A 18 27.66 2.47 -13.25
CA TYR A 18 26.66 1.50 -12.79
C TYR A 18 27.30 0.44 -11.90
N SER A 19 26.51 -0.14 -11.03
CA SER A 19 26.91 -1.33 -10.26
C SER A 19 26.25 -2.57 -10.85
N VAL A 20 26.83 -3.74 -10.64
CA VAL A 20 26.26 -5.02 -11.03
C VAL A 20 26.31 -6.02 -9.89
N LEU A 21 25.23 -6.76 -9.68
CA LEU A 21 25.22 -7.96 -8.86
C LEU A 21 24.96 -9.15 -9.80
N LEU A 22 25.91 -10.07 -9.80
CA LEU A 22 25.82 -11.34 -10.54
C LEU A 22 25.43 -12.45 -9.57
N PRO A 23 24.65 -13.47 -10.01
CA PRO A 23 24.35 -14.62 -9.19
C PRO A 23 25.60 -15.42 -8.82
N GLN A 24 25.57 -16.16 -7.72
CA GLN A 24 26.75 -16.88 -7.18
C GLN A 24 27.33 -17.87 -8.18
N GLU A 25 26.48 -18.57 -8.93
CA GLU A 25 26.86 -19.54 -9.94
C GLU A 25 27.35 -18.92 -11.26
N TYR A 26 27.28 -17.60 -11.42
CA TYR A 26 27.62 -16.94 -12.68
C TYR A 26 29.03 -17.27 -13.18
N LEU A 27 30.01 -17.44 -12.30
CA LEU A 27 31.38 -17.77 -12.66
C LEU A 27 31.61 -19.27 -12.86
N SER A 28 30.86 -20.14 -12.19
CA SER A 28 30.98 -21.60 -12.28
C SER A 28 30.21 -22.19 -13.46
N GLU A 29 29.12 -21.55 -13.88
CA GLU A 29 28.32 -21.94 -15.03
C GLU A 29 28.68 -21.10 -16.26
N SER A 30 29.32 -21.68 -17.24
CA SER A 30 29.80 -20.93 -18.43
C SER A 30 28.72 -20.65 -19.49
N THR A 31 27.60 -21.38 -19.50
CA THR A 31 26.58 -21.34 -20.57
C THR A 31 25.21 -20.79 -20.11
N GLY A 32 24.98 -20.68 -18.80
CA GLY A 32 23.70 -20.19 -18.26
C GLY A 32 23.40 -18.75 -18.68
N LYS A 33 22.15 -18.50 -19.10
CA LYS A 33 21.60 -17.16 -19.33
C LYS A 33 20.62 -16.79 -18.23
N TYR A 34 20.56 -15.51 -17.89
CA TYR A 34 19.85 -15.01 -16.73
C TYR A 34 18.88 -13.90 -17.11
N GLY A 35 17.74 -13.85 -16.45
CA GLY A 35 16.88 -12.67 -16.46
C GLY A 35 17.60 -11.47 -15.83
N VAL A 36 17.21 -10.27 -16.21
CA VAL A 36 17.87 -9.04 -15.71
C VAL A 36 16.88 -8.07 -15.10
N VAL A 37 17.24 -7.49 -13.96
CA VAL A 37 16.49 -6.47 -13.25
C VAL A 37 17.32 -5.20 -13.17
N PHE A 38 16.82 -4.10 -13.73
CA PHE A 38 17.41 -2.78 -13.57
C PHE A 38 16.84 -2.15 -12.30
N LEU A 39 17.71 -1.74 -11.36
CA LEU A 39 17.34 -1.19 -10.05
C LEU A 39 17.67 0.31 -9.99
N LEU A 40 16.63 1.13 -9.92
CA LEU A 40 16.71 2.58 -9.97
C LEU A 40 16.70 3.18 -8.55
N HIS A 41 17.64 4.08 -8.27
CA HIS A 41 17.76 4.73 -6.96
C HIS A 41 16.81 5.91 -6.76
N GLY A 42 16.65 6.36 -5.53
CA GLY A 42 15.88 7.55 -5.16
C GLY A 42 16.64 8.87 -5.40
N TRP A 43 15.96 9.99 -5.18
CA TRP A 43 16.56 11.32 -5.27
C TRP A 43 17.79 11.47 -4.35
N GLY A 44 18.86 12.05 -4.88
CA GLY A 44 20.15 12.19 -4.17
C GLY A 44 20.97 10.91 -4.03
N GLY A 45 20.45 9.77 -4.50
CA GLY A 45 21.15 8.49 -4.55
C GLY A 45 22.08 8.38 -5.77
N ASN A 46 22.65 7.19 -5.94
CA ASN A 46 23.55 6.85 -7.05
C ASN A 46 23.54 5.33 -7.31
N GLN A 47 24.41 4.84 -8.18
CA GLN A 47 24.55 3.42 -8.52
C GLN A 47 24.84 2.48 -7.33
N SER A 48 25.26 3.01 -6.18
CA SER A 48 25.56 2.21 -4.97
C SER A 48 24.40 2.11 -3.99
N SER A 49 23.29 2.82 -4.23
CA SER A 49 22.14 2.89 -3.30
C SER A 49 21.48 1.52 -3.03
N TRP A 50 21.56 0.61 -3.98
CA TRP A 50 21.09 -0.77 -3.83
C TRP A 50 22.17 -1.74 -3.32
N GLY A 51 23.41 -1.27 -3.15
CA GLY A 51 24.53 -2.05 -2.70
C GLY A 51 24.53 -2.35 -1.20
N PRO A 52 25.63 -2.96 -0.68
CA PRO A 52 25.72 -3.41 0.71
C PRO A 52 25.58 -2.31 1.77
N SER A 53 25.99 -1.08 1.46
CA SER A 53 25.82 0.08 2.36
C SER A 53 24.46 0.77 2.26
N GLY A 54 23.62 0.39 1.29
CA GLY A 54 22.26 0.90 1.08
C GLY A 54 21.22 -0.17 1.34
N LEU A 55 20.34 -0.43 0.37
CA LEU A 55 19.26 -1.41 0.49
C LEU A 55 19.74 -2.87 0.57
N ASN A 56 20.98 -3.15 0.24
CA ASN A 56 21.59 -4.48 0.29
C ASN A 56 20.80 -5.55 -0.46
N ILE A 57 20.52 -5.28 -1.74
CA ILE A 57 19.75 -6.19 -2.60
C ILE A 57 20.38 -7.59 -2.67
N GLN A 58 21.70 -7.70 -2.50
CA GLN A 58 22.38 -9.00 -2.50
C GLN A 58 21.82 -9.91 -1.40
N SER A 59 21.70 -9.42 -0.17
CA SER A 59 21.18 -10.23 0.94
C SER A 59 19.74 -10.71 0.68
N ILE A 60 18.91 -9.89 0.07
CA ILE A 60 17.52 -10.24 -0.25
C ILE A 60 17.48 -11.28 -1.38
N ALA A 61 18.22 -11.04 -2.46
CA ALA A 61 18.28 -11.93 -3.61
C ALA A 61 18.85 -13.30 -3.26
N ASP A 62 19.97 -13.34 -2.51
CA ASP A 62 20.60 -14.60 -2.05
C ASP A 62 19.65 -15.41 -1.18
N ALA A 63 18.96 -14.78 -0.23
CA ALA A 63 17.98 -15.46 0.63
C ALA A 63 16.83 -16.07 -0.17
N GLN A 64 16.28 -15.34 -1.14
CA GLN A 64 15.15 -15.78 -1.95
C GLN A 64 15.54 -16.80 -3.04
N THR A 65 16.76 -16.72 -3.55
CA THR A 65 17.30 -17.75 -4.44
C THR A 65 17.51 -19.04 -3.67
N SER A 66 18.09 -18.97 -2.45
CA SER A 66 18.37 -20.13 -1.61
C SER A 66 17.11 -20.87 -1.15
N ASN A 67 16.00 -20.17 -0.92
CA ASN A 67 14.73 -20.79 -0.54
C ASN A 67 13.84 -21.16 -1.74
N GLY A 68 14.31 -20.93 -2.98
CA GLY A 68 13.61 -21.29 -4.21
C GLY A 68 12.47 -20.33 -4.61
N SER A 69 12.33 -19.18 -3.96
CA SER A 69 11.29 -18.19 -4.28
C SER A 69 11.54 -17.52 -5.63
N ILE A 70 12.80 -17.34 -6.01
CA ILE A 70 13.24 -16.83 -7.31
C ILE A 70 14.38 -17.67 -7.86
N ARG A 71 14.56 -17.66 -9.19
CA ARG A 71 15.76 -18.15 -9.84
C ARG A 71 16.88 -17.11 -9.74
N PRO A 72 18.14 -17.48 -10.01
CA PRO A 72 19.26 -16.55 -10.11
C PRO A 72 19.02 -15.48 -11.19
N LEU A 73 19.22 -14.20 -10.83
CA LEU A 73 19.02 -13.04 -11.68
C LEU A 73 20.24 -12.14 -11.69
N ILE A 74 20.44 -11.38 -12.77
CA ILE A 74 21.41 -10.29 -12.85
C ILE A 74 20.72 -8.98 -12.44
N TYR A 75 21.36 -8.19 -11.57
CA TYR A 75 20.85 -6.89 -11.17
C TYR A 75 21.82 -5.79 -11.63
N ILE A 76 21.27 -4.78 -12.30
CA ILE A 76 22.01 -3.63 -12.83
C ILE A 76 21.50 -2.36 -12.15
N MET A 77 22.39 -1.62 -11.54
CA MET A 77 22.10 -0.42 -10.76
C MET A 77 22.78 0.79 -11.41
N PRO A 78 22.13 1.48 -12.35
CA PRO A 78 22.73 2.63 -13.03
C PRO A 78 22.71 3.88 -12.15
N GLU A 79 23.70 4.76 -12.36
CA GLU A 79 23.63 6.14 -11.93
C GLU A 79 22.53 6.86 -12.70
N GLY A 80 21.54 7.41 -12.00
CA GLY A 80 20.38 8.09 -12.57
C GLY A 80 20.40 9.59 -12.38
N PHE A 81 21.43 10.09 -11.65
CA PHE A 81 21.46 11.48 -11.23
C PHE A 81 20.16 11.87 -10.53
N ASN A 82 19.70 13.10 -10.69
CA ASN A 82 18.40 13.55 -10.20
C ASN A 82 17.42 13.81 -11.35
N THR A 83 17.30 12.86 -12.30
CA THR A 83 16.61 13.04 -13.58
C THR A 83 15.21 12.46 -13.64
N TYR A 84 14.75 11.77 -12.58
CA TYR A 84 13.55 10.94 -12.64
C TYR A 84 13.64 9.83 -13.71
N PHE A 85 14.87 9.55 -14.18
CA PHE A 85 15.16 8.60 -15.26
C PHE A 85 14.46 8.93 -16.58
N CYS A 86 14.05 10.18 -16.75
CA CYS A 86 13.41 10.72 -17.95
C CYS A 86 14.40 11.57 -18.78
N ASN A 87 14.06 11.81 -20.02
CA ASN A 87 14.74 12.86 -20.79
C ASN A 87 14.40 14.21 -20.16
N ARG A 88 15.33 15.16 -20.19
CA ARG A 88 15.05 16.51 -19.71
C ARG A 88 14.23 17.28 -20.76
N TYR A 89 13.28 18.10 -20.31
CA TYR A 89 12.33 18.81 -21.16
C TYR A 89 12.98 19.67 -22.26
N ASP A 90 14.21 20.13 -22.05
CA ASP A 90 14.96 20.98 -22.98
C ASP A 90 15.84 20.17 -23.95
N GLY A 91 15.79 18.85 -23.91
CA GLY A 91 16.57 17.93 -24.75
C GLY A 91 18.08 17.93 -24.47
N LYS A 92 18.56 18.63 -23.43
CA LYS A 92 20.00 18.71 -23.14
C LYS A 92 20.52 17.54 -22.32
N PHE A 93 19.67 16.72 -21.75
CA PHE A 93 20.04 15.54 -20.99
C PHE A 93 19.02 14.43 -21.20
N ASN A 94 19.23 13.61 -22.24
CA ASN A 94 18.27 12.61 -22.71
C ASN A 94 18.55 11.25 -22.02
N TYR A 95 18.26 11.19 -20.72
CA TYR A 95 18.58 10.03 -19.89
C TYR A 95 17.84 8.77 -20.32
N MET A 96 16.54 8.84 -20.59
CA MET A 96 15.76 7.67 -21.01
C MET A 96 16.24 7.13 -22.33
N ASP A 97 16.59 7.99 -23.28
CA ASP A 97 17.18 7.57 -24.57
C ASP A 97 18.51 6.84 -24.39
N MET A 98 19.38 7.34 -23.53
CA MET A 98 20.62 6.67 -23.15
C MET A 98 20.35 5.30 -22.52
N PHE A 99 19.40 5.26 -21.58
CA PHE A 99 19.07 4.03 -20.87
C PHE A 99 18.59 2.92 -21.83
N ILE A 100 17.69 3.26 -22.74
CA ILE A 100 17.10 2.31 -23.70
C ILE A 100 18.06 1.96 -24.83
N ASN A 101 18.70 2.97 -25.44
CA ASN A 101 19.44 2.77 -26.67
C ASN A 101 20.93 2.45 -26.47
N GLU A 102 21.48 2.74 -25.29
CA GLU A 102 22.90 2.46 -24.99
C GLU A 102 23.06 1.48 -23.83
N LEU A 103 22.47 1.74 -22.65
CA LEU A 103 22.71 0.90 -21.46
C LEU A 103 22.14 -0.50 -21.63
N VAL A 104 20.86 -0.65 -21.98
CA VAL A 104 20.23 -1.97 -22.13
C VAL A 104 20.97 -2.86 -23.13
N PRO A 105 21.29 -2.41 -24.36
CA PRO A 105 22.09 -3.21 -25.30
C PRO A 105 23.52 -3.51 -24.82
N LEU A 106 24.12 -2.57 -24.09
CA LEU A 106 25.45 -2.77 -23.50
C LEU A 106 25.44 -3.92 -22.48
N ILE A 107 24.43 -3.96 -21.62
CA ILE A 107 24.28 -5.00 -20.58
C ILE A 107 24.07 -6.37 -21.25
N ASP A 108 23.20 -6.46 -22.26
CA ASP A 108 22.98 -7.70 -22.99
C ASP A 108 24.25 -8.20 -23.71
N LYS A 109 25.13 -7.28 -24.11
CA LYS A 109 26.42 -7.62 -24.75
C LYS A 109 27.50 -8.01 -23.73
N ARG A 110 27.52 -7.36 -22.54
CA ARG A 110 28.56 -7.56 -21.52
C ARG A 110 28.33 -8.77 -20.64
N PHE A 111 27.04 -9.11 -20.41
CA PHE A 111 26.65 -10.16 -19.49
C PHE A 111 25.78 -11.21 -20.19
N ARG A 112 25.74 -12.40 -19.62
CA ARG A 112 24.93 -13.50 -20.11
C ARG A 112 23.46 -13.34 -19.76
N THR A 113 22.85 -12.27 -20.27
CA THR A 113 21.39 -12.08 -20.17
C THR A 113 20.66 -12.94 -21.19
N THR A 114 19.38 -13.19 -20.98
CA THR A 114 18.51 -13.80 -22.00
C THR A 114 18.29 -12.87 -23.18
N ALA A 115 18.60 -11.58 -23.05
CA ALA A 115 18.38 -10.52 -24.03
C ALA A 115 16.91 -10.47 -24.54
N SER A 116 15.96 -10.86 -23.70
CA SER A 116 14.53 -10.91 -24.01
C SER A 116 13.73 -9.96 -23.12
N LYS A 117 12.76 -9.26 -23.70
CA LYS A 117 11.83 -8.45 -22.91
C LYS A 117 11.10 -9.26 -21.84
N THR A 118 10.78 -10.54 -22.13
CA THR A 118 10.01 -11.40 -21.21
C THR A 118 10.77 -11.73 -19.92
N GLU A 119 12.07 -11.51 -19.92
CA GLU A 119 12.95 -11.69 -18.76
C GLU A 119 13.74 -10.41 -18.40
N ARG A 120 13.13 -9.26 -18.68
CA ARG A 120 13.69 -7.96 -18.32
C ARG A 120 12.70 -7.17 -17.50
N ALA A 121 13.12 -6.78 -16.30
CA ALA A 121 12.36 -5.96 -15.37
C ALA A 121 13.09 -4.65 -15.05
N VAL A 122 12.32 -3.63 -14.71
CA VAL A 122 12.83 -2.40 -14.10
C VAL A 122 12.11 -2.17 -12.78
N ALA A 123 12.87 -1.90 -11.73
CA ALA A 123 12.39 -1.68 -10.38
C ALA A 123 13.07 -0.45 -9.77
N GLY A 124 12.40 0.25 -8.88
CA GLY A 124 13.01 1.41 -8.23
C GLY A 124 12.20 1.91 -7.05
N PHE A 125 12.85 2.70 -6.20
CA PHE A 125 12.19 3.34 -5.07
C PHE A 125 12.16 4.86 -5.23
N SER A 126 11.13 5.52 -4.71
CA SER A 126 10.99 6.97 -4.72
C SER A 126 11.07 7.53 -6.16
N MET A 127 12.05 8.41 -6.46
CA MET A 127 12.35 8.86 -7.81
C MET A 127 12.55 7.69 -8.79
N GLY A 128 13.24 6.63 -8.34
CA GLY A 128 13.43 5.42 -9.14
C GLY A 128 12.14 4.64 -9.38
N GLY A 129 11.19 4.68 -8.44
CA GLY A 129 9.85 4.11 -8.61
C GLY A 129 9.05 4.83 -9.70
N PHE A 130 9.08 6.16 -9.71
CA PHE A 130 8.57 6.96 -10.82
C PHE A 130 9.23 6.57 -12.15
N GLY A 131 10.58 6.50 -12.16
CA GLY A 131 11.35 6.13 -13.34
C GLY A 131 11.01 4.73 -13.86
N ALA A 132 10.84 3.75 -12.97
CA ALA A 132 10.48 2.38 -13.35
C ALA A 132 9.11 2.33 -14.05
N LEU A 133 8.11 3.02 -13.49
CA LEU A 133 6.80 3.14 -14.12
C LEU A 133 6.89 3.83 -15.48
N SER A 134 7.64 4.94 -15.57
CA SER A 134 7.78 5.72 -16.80
C SER A 134 8.50 4.94 -17.89
N ILE A 135 9.64 4.32 -17.58
CA ILE A 135 10.46 3.54 -18.55
C ILE A 135 9.66 2.36 -19.11
N ALA A 136 9.10 1.51 -18.24
CA ALA A 136 8.41 0.31 -18.71
C ALA A 136 7.14 0.64 -19.49
N SER A 137 6.42 1.69 -19.12
CA SER A 137 5.17 2.08 -19.81
C SER A 137 5.41 2.79 -21.14
N GLN A 138 6.53 3.49 -21.28
CA GLN A 138 6.91 4.14 -22.55
C GLN A 138 7.68 3.20 -23.49
N HIS A 139 8.32 2.15 -22.93
CA HIS A 139 9.08 1.13 -23.67
C HIS A 139 8.60 -0.29 -23.38
N PRO A 140 7.31 -0.59 -23.63
CA PRO A 140 6.73 -1.92 -23.38
C PRO A 140 7.31 -3.00 -24.32
N GLU A 141 8.02 -2.62 -25.36
CA GLU A 141 8.80 -3.53 -26.22
C GLU A 141 10.11 -4.00 -25.55
N THR A 142 10.59 -3.29 -24.55
CA THR A 142 11.88 -3.56 -23.86
C THR A 142 11.68 -4.27 -22.53
N PHE A 143 10.64 -3.93 -21.77
CA PHE A 143 10.37 -4.45 -20.43
C PHE A 143 9.04 -5.17 -20.35
N SER A 144 8.98 -6.24 -19.56
CA SER A 144 7.74 -6.96 -19.24
C SER A 144 7.26 -6.72 -17.81
N VAL A 145 8.10 -6.16 -16.94
CA VAL A 145 7.78 -5.94 -15.52
C VAL A 145 8.27 -4.57 -15.05
N SER A 146 7.42 -3.88 -14.31
CA SER A 146 7.72 -2.62 -13.63
C SER A 146 7.37 -2.69 -12.16
N ILE A 147 8.33 -2.32 -11.30
CA ILE A 147 8.15 -2.27 -9.85
C ILE A 147 8.38 -0.85 -9.38
N GLY A 148 7.35 -0.22 -8.82
CA GLY A 148 7.43 1.07 -8.17
C GLY A 148 7.30 0.92 -6.65
N LEU A 149 8.38 1.16 -5.90
CA LEU A 149 8.38 1.19 -4.45
C LEU A 149 8.30 2.65 -4.00
N SER A 150 7.22 3.01 -3.33
CA SER A 150 6.96 4.39 -2.94
C SER A 150 7.24 5.39 -4.08
N PRO A 151 6.69 5.18 -5.28
CA PRO A 151 6.95 6.08 -6.42
C PRO A 151 6.76 7.54 -6.04
N SER A 152 7.70 8.39 -6.44
CA SER A 152 7.63 9.84 -6.19
C SER A 152 6.54 10.48 -7.06
N LEU A 153 5.29 10.08 -6.81
CA LEU A 153 4.07 10.58 -7.44
C LEU A 153 3.32 11.49 -6.49
N ASN A 154 3.08 12.70 -6.93
CA ASN A 154 2.16 13.62 -6.26
C ASN A 154 0.93 13.83 -7.15
N THR A 155 -0.21 14.16 -6.54
CA THR A 155 -1.37 14.64 -7.30
C THR A 155 -1.09 16.00 -7.95
N ASP A 156 -1.87 16.40 -8.93
CA ASP A 156 -1.72 17.72 -9.55
C ASP A 156 -1.86 18.86 -8.52
N GLU A 157 -2.78 18.75 -7.58
CA GLU A 157 -2.99 19.71 -6.49
C GLU A 157 -1.75 19.83 -5.60
N GLN A 158 -1.10 18.69 -5.30
CA GLN A 158 0.14 18.68 -4.53
C GLN A 158 1.28 19.37 -5.28
N TYR A 159 1.44 19.12 -6.58
CA TYR A 159 2.45 19.81 -7.40
C TYR A 159 2.17 21.33 -7.50
N ILE A 160 0.91 21.72 -7.69
CA ILE A 160 0.50 23.12 -7.74
C ILE A 160 0.82 23.84 -6.42
N SER A 161 0.67 23.17 -5.29
CA SER A 161 0.85 23.75 -3.94
C SER A 161 2.29 23.72 -3.41
N LEU A 162 3.24 23.09 -4.10
CA LEU A 162 4.64 23.06 -3.67
C LEU A 162 5.22 24.48 -3.54
N SER A 163 6.21 24.61 -2.63
CA SER A 163 7.03 25.83 -2.62
C SER A 163 7.77 26.02 -3.94
N GLN A 164 8.09 27.24 -4.30
CA GLN A 164 8.81 27.51 -5.56
C GLN A 164 10.16 26.81 -5.62
N ASP A 165 10.90 26.86 -4.51
CA ASP A 165 12.22 26.22 -4.43
C ASP A 165 12.09 24.70 -4.50
N GLY A 166 11.11 24.11 -3.81
CA GLY A 166 10.83 22.68 -3.88
C GLY A 166 10.49 22.22 -5.29
N TRP A 167 9.62 22.97 -5.98
CA TRP A 167 9.30 22.68 -7.38
C TRP A 167 10.52 22.80 -8.29
N ASN A 168 11.25 23.91 -8.25
CA ASN A 168 12.42 24.12 -9.11
C ASN A 168 13.50 23.07 -8.89
N LEU A 169 13.79 22.74 -7.62
CA LEU A 169 14.86 21.82 -7.26
C LEU A 169 14.58 20.42 -7.80
N GLN A 170 13.38 19.92 -7.62
CA GLN A 170 13.09 18.51 -7.82
C GLN A 170 12.42 18.21 -9.17
N TRP A 171 11.46 19.01 -9.61
CA TRP A 171 10.66 18.74 -10.82
C TRP A 171 10.85 19.73 -11.94
N GLY A 172 10.86 21.03 -11.66
CA GLY A 172 10.88 22.07 -12.67
C GLY A 172 12.08 21.99 -13.61
N ASN A 173 13.25 21.59 -13.09
CA ASN A 173 14.46 21.43 -13.89
C ASN A 173 14.39 20.23 -14.84
N ASN A 174 13.64 19.19 -14.50
CA ASN A 174 13.51 17.98 -15.32
C ASN A 174 12.33 18.08 -16.32
N PHE A 175 11.19 18.59 -15.85
CA PHE A 175 9.93 18.58 -16.60
C PHE A 175 9.51 19.93 -17.18
N GLY A 176 10.31 20.96 -16.96
CA GLY A 176 9.97 22.34 -17.35
C GLY A 176 9.07 23.03 -16.32
N GLY A 177 8.76 24.30 -16.57
CA GLY A 177 7.97 25.10 -15.64
C GLY A 177 8.76 25.61 -14.43
N SER A 178 10.10 25.61 -14.46
CA SER A 178 10.92 26.34 -13.47
C SER A 178 10.53 27.80 -13.42
N GLY A 179 10.35 28.34 -12.20
CA GLY A 179 9.84 29.71 -11.99
C GLY A 179 8.33 29.84 -12.10
N GLN A 180 7.61 28.81 -12.56
CA GLN A 180 6.14 28.82 -12.64
C GLN A 180 5.48 28.51 -11.29
N THR A 181 4.28 29.03 -11.10
CA THR A 181 3.42 28.76 -9.94
C THR A 181 2.08 28.19 -10.39
N GLY A 182 1.37 27.55 -9.47
CA GLY A 182 0.03 27.00 -9.74
C GLY A 182 0.02 26.06 -10.94
N THR A 183 -1.02 26.14 -11.75
CA THR A 183 -1.22 25.26 -12.94
C THR A 183 -0.16 25.42 -14.03
N GLY A 184 0.63 26.51 -14.03
CA GLY A 184 1.74 26.71 -14.96
C GLY A 184 2.87 25.66 -14.79
N ARG A 185 2.91 24.94 -13.67
CA ARG A 185 3.82 23.82 -13.42
C ARG A 185 3.46 22.56 -14.18
N LEU A 186 2.18 22.39 -14.50
CA LEU A 186 1.64 21.22 -15.20
C LEU A 186 1.81 21.36 -16.72
N THR A 187 3.08 21.49 -17.15
CA THR A 187 3.41 21.65 -18.58
C THR A 187 2.99 20.41 -19.38
N SER A 188 2.86 20.54 -20.70
CA SER A 188 2.58 19.41 -21.57
C SER A 188 3.68 18.34 -21.49
N TYR A 189 4.93 18.77 -21.31
CA TYR A 189 6.06 17.85 -21.11
C TYR A 189 5.94 17.09 -19.80
N TYR A 190 5.67 17.77 -18.68
CA TYR A 190 5.40 17.12 -17.40
C TYR A 190 4.31 16.03 -17.54
N LYS A 191 3.17 16.40 -18.13
CA LYS A 191 2.06 15.46 -18.34
C LYS A 191 2.45 14.27 -19.20
N SER A 192 3.29 14.46 -20.20
CA SER A 192 3.76 13.34 -21.04
C SER A 192 4.68 12.35 -20.30
N GLN A 193 5.32 12.79 -19.22
CA GLN A 193 6.27 11.97 -18.43
C GLN A 193 5.66 11.42 -17.13
N CYS A 194 4.63 12.06 -16.60
CA CYS A 194 4.02 11.68 -15.33
C CYS A 194 3.11 10.45 -15.50
N PRO A 195 3.30 9.38 -14.71
CA PRO A 195 2.47 8.18 -14.74
C PRO A 195 0.96 8.46 -14.68
N LEU A 196 0.51 9.32 -13.77
CA LEU A 196 -0.91 9.68 -13.64
C LEU A 196 -1.51 10.20 -14.95
N HIS A 197 -0.76 10.97 -15.72
CA HIS A 197 -1.24 11.52 -16.98
C HIS A 197 -1.12 10.55 -18.15
N PHE A 198 0.03 9.90 -18.36
CA PHE A 198 0.15 9.04 -19.52
C PHE A 198 -0.69 7.77 -19.42
N PHE A 199 -0.91 7.23 -18.22
CA PHE A 199 -1.86 6.13 -18.04
C PHE A 199 -3.31 6.60 -18.29
N LYS A 200 -3.64 7.84 -17.92
CA LYS A 200 -4.96 8.42 -18.20
C LYS A 200 -5.18 8.64 -19.69
N ASP A 201 -4.21 9.22 -20.38
CA ASP A 201 -4.37 9.79 -21.71
C ASP A 201 -4.21 8.75 -22.83
N LYS A 202 -3.43 7.67 -22.59
CA LYS A 202 -3.20 6.62 -23.59
C LYS A 202 -4.20 5.46 -23.47
N PRO A 203 -4.48 4.74 -24.57
CA PRO A 203 -5.32 3.54 -24.53
C PRO A 203 -4.76 2.47 -23.60
N SER A 204 -5.62 1.76 -22.86
CA SER A 204 -5.22 0.66 -21.96
C SER A 204 -4.41 -0.42 -22.64
N SER A 205 -4.70 -0.69 -23.95
CA SER A 205 -3.97 -1.68 -24.74
C SER A 205 -2.47 -1.42 -24.83
N THR A 206 -2.02 -0.17 -24.67
CA THR A 206 -0.60 0.21 -24.64
C THR A 206 0.15 -0.47 -23.50
N PHE A 207 -0.53 -0.72 -22.40
CA PHE A 207 0.09 -1.15 -21.12
C PHE A 207 -0.10 -2.64 -20.81
N GLN A 208 -0.91 -3.36 -21.58
CA GLN A 208 -1.30 -4.76 -21.27
C GLN A 208 -0.14 -5.78 -21.34
N THR A 209 0.99 -5.42 -21.94
CA THR A 209 2.15 -6.31 -22.09
C THR A 209 3.19 -6.12 -20.97
N VAL A 210 2.95 -5.22 -20.04
CA VAL A 210 3.77 -4.96 -18.85
C VAL A 210 2.99 -5.31 -17.62
N ARG A 211 3.62 -5.96 -16.66
CA ARG A 211 3.07 -6.24 -15.33
C ARG A 211 3.59 -5.22 -14.33
N TYR A 212 2.69 -4.62 -13.58
CA TYR A 212 3.00 -3.55 -12.63
C TYR A 212 2.83 -4.04 -11.20
N TYR A 213 3.78 -3.68 -10.34
CA TYR A 213 3.67 -3.79 -8.89
C TYR A 213 3.99 -2.44 -8.28
N ILE A 214 3.10 -1.94 -7.46
CA ILE A 214 3.19 -0.63 -6.81
C ILE A 214 3.02 -0.84 -5.31
N ASP A 215 3.89 -0.22 -4.53
CA ASP A 215 3.90 -0.34 -3.09
C ASP A 215 4.17 1.03 -2.45
N CYS A 216 3.45 1.37 -1.39
CA CYS A 216 3.60 2.64 -0.70
C CYS A 216 3.33 2.45 0.79
N GLY A 217 4.10 3.11 1.66
CA GLY A 217 3.82 3.14 3.09
C GLY A 217 2.65 4.06 3.44
N ASP A 218 1.87 3.72 4.47
CA ASP A 218 0.76 4.55 4.92
C ASP A 218 1.22 5.80 5.71
N ASP A 219 2.45 5.79 6.21
CA ASP A 219 3.07 6.93 6.90
C ASP A 219 3.90 7.83 5.97
N GLU A 220 3.84 7.62 4.66
CA GLU A 220 4.50 8.53 3.71
C GLU A 220 3.77 9.87 3.65
N GLU A 221 4.51 10.99 3.77
CA GLU A 221 3.92 12.31 3.98
C GLU A 221 2.92 12.74 2.91
N ARG A 222 3.23 12.51 1.63
CA ARG A 222 2.41 12.97 0.50
C ARG A 222 2.22 11.93 -0.59
N LEU A 223 3.16 11.00 -0.71
CA LEU A 223 3.20 10.08 -1.86
C LEU A 223 2.06 9.06 -1.85
N TYR A 224 1.48 8.77 -0.67
CA TYR A 224 0.31 7.89 -0.58
C TYR A 224 -0.85 8.37 -1.46
N ALA A 225 -1.07 9.70 -1.57
CA ALA A 225 -2.17 10.25 -2.34
C ALA A 225 -1.99 10.00 -3.85
N GLY A 226 -0.82 10.35 -4.40
CA GLY A 226 -0.53 10.12 -5.81
C GLY A 226 -0.48 8.63 -6.19
N ASN A 227 0.03 7.77 -5.29
CA ASN A 227 0.06 6.32 -5.53
C ASN A 227 -1.34 5.69 -5.47
N GLY A 228 -2.19 6.12 -4.54
CA GLY A 228 -3.57 5.67 -4.47
C GLY A 228 -4.41 6.16 -5.65
N GLU A 229 -4.21 7.39 -6.11
CA GLU A 229 -4.82 7.91 -7.34
C GLU A 229 -4.40 7.08 -8.57
N LEU A 230 -3.11 6.71 -8.65
CA LEU A 230 -2.63 5.83 -9.72
C LEU A 230 -3.32 4.47 -9.68
N HIS A 231 -3.43 3.84 -8.50
CA HIS A 231 -4.13 2.57 -8.35
C HIS A 231 -5.59 2.67 -8.80
N SER A 232 -6.34 3.70 -8.36
CA SER A 232 -7.71 3.92 -8.80
C SER A 232 -7.80 4.06 -10.33
N LEU A 233 -6.90 4.83 -10.93
CA LEU A 233 -6.84 5.02 -12.38
C LEU A 233 -6.56 3.71 -13.14
N LEU A 234 -5.62 2.90 -12.66
CA LEU A 234 -5.27 1.61 -13.29
C LEU A 234 -6.45 0.62 -13.21
N ARG A 235 -7.18 0.60 -12.09
CA ARG A 235 -8.42 -0.19 -11.94
C ARG A 235 -9.48 0.25 -12.94
N ASP A 236 -9.80 1.54 -12.98
CA ASP A 236 -10.83 2.10 -13.88
C ASP A 236 -10.54 1.80 -15.35
N LYS A 237 -9.26 1.71 -15.70
CA LYS A 237 -8.79 1.39 -17.05
C LYS A 237 -8.59 -0.11 -17.30
N ASN A 238 -8.86 -0.98 -16.33
CA ASN A 238 -8.62 -2.42 -16.40
C ASN A 238 -7.17 -2.78 -16.79
N ILE A 239 -6.20 -2.03 -16.27
CA ILE A 239 -4.77 -2.32 -16.40
C ILE A 239 -4.36 -3.19 -15.23
N LYS A 240 -3.95 -4.44 -15.50
CA LYS A 240 -3.54 -5.38 -14.45
C LYS A 240 -2.32 -4.89 -13.69
N HIS A 241 -2.44 -4.83 -12.39
CA HIS A 241 -1.37 -4.43 -11.49
C HIS A 241 -1.62 -4.99 -10.09
N GLU A 242 -0.58 -5.01 -9.27
CA GLU A 242 -0.64 -5.27 -7.83
C GLU A 242 -0.40 -3.94 -7.11
N TYR A 243 -1.17 -3.70 -6.06
CA TYR A 243 -1.01 -2.52 -5.22
C TYR A 243 -0.99 -2.89 -3.75
N ARG A 244 -0.04 -2.36 -3.00
CA ARG A 244 0.12 -2.62 -1.56
C ARG A 244 0.26 -1.32 -0.80
N VAL A 245 -0.44 -1.23 0.33
CA VAL A 245 -0.15 -0.24 1.37
C VAL A 245 0.09 -0.99 2.67
N ARG A 246 1.29 -0.80 3.23
CA ARG A 246 1.70 -1.41 4.50
C ARG A 246 2.12 -0.34 5.49
N ASN A 247 2.16 -0.72 6.78
CA ASN A 247 2.68 0.16 7.82
C ASN A 247 4.12 0.55 7.51
N GLY A 248 4.39 1.83 7.41
CA GLY A 248 5.73 2.35 7.24
C GLY A 248 5.79 3.67 6.50
N ALA A 249 6.97 4.25 6.52
CA ALA A 249 7.31 5.53 5.95
C ALA A 249 8.32 5.40 4.80
N HIS A 250 8.71 6.51 4.22
CA HIS A 250 9.67 6.62 3.10
C HIS A 250 11.10 6.28 3.54
N THR A 251 11.38 4.98 3.78
CA THR A 251 12.63 4.51 4.38
C THR A 251 13.21 3.27 3.71
N ASP A 252 14.53 3.10 3.84
CA ASP A 252 15.25 1.91 3.35
C ASP A 252 14.70 0.61 3.95
N SER A 253 14.30 0.62 5.23
CA SER A 253 13.72 -0.55 5.90
C SER A 253 12.42 -0.98 5.25
N TYR A 254 11.56 -0.03 4.91
CA TYR A 254 10.31 -0.29 4.20
C TYR A 254 10.58 -0.92 2.83
N TRP A 255 11.46 -0.34 2.02
CA TRP A 255 11.77 -0.84 0.67
C TRP A 255 12.45 -2.21 0.68
N ARG A 256 13.27 -2.53 1.71
CA ARG A 256 13.82 -3.88 1.88
C ARG A 256 12.73 -4.92 2.08
N GLU A 257 11.72 -4.62 2.90
CA GLU A 257 10.57 -5.52 3.09
C GLU A 257 9.75 -5.65 1.81
N SER A 258 9.49 -4.53 1.12
CA SER A 258 8.78 -4.52 -0.15
C SER A 258 9.45 -5.38 -1.23
N MET A 259 10.79 -5.39 -1.29
CA MET A 259 11.54 -6.21 -2.24
C MET A 259 11.36 -7.71 -2.00
N LYS A 260 11.01 -8.14 -0.79
CA LYS A 260 10.75 -9.56 -0.50
C LYS A 260 9.49 -10.07 -1.22
N GLU A 261 8.54 -9.20 -1.53
CA GLU A 261 7.38 -9.52 -2.38
C GLU A 261 7.62 -9.20 -3.85
N ALA A 262 8.30 -8.09 -4.14
CA ALA A 262 8.54 -7.65 -5.50
C ALA A 262 9.41 -8.62 -6.31
N LEU A 263 10.41 -9.27 -5.71
CA LEU A 263 11.24 -10.26 -6.41
C LEU A 263 10.44 -11.51 -6.82
N PRO A 264 9.63 -12.16 -5.96
CA PRO A 264 8.71 -13.22 -6.38
C PRO A 264 7.70 -12.78 -7.44
N PHE A 265 7.22 -11.53 -7.39
CA PHE A 265 6.36 -10.98 -8.44
C PHE A 265 7.09 -10.92 -9.79
N ILE A 266 8.36 -10.48 -9.81
CA ILE A 266 9.19 -10.48 -11.02
C ILE A 266 9.36 -11.91 -11.55
N GLU A 267 9.72 -12.86 -10.69
CA GLU A 267 9.94 -14.27 -11.08
C GLU A 267 8.69 -14.89 -11.71
N ARG A 268 7.51 -14.73 -11.09
CA ARG A 268 6.24 -15.22 -11.64
C ARG A 268 5.87 -14.53 -12.93
N SER A 269 6.16 -13.23 -13.03
CA SER A 269 5.93 -12.47 -14.25
C SER A 269 6.79 -12.97 -15.42
N PHE A 270 8.06 -13.29 -15.16
CA PHE A 270 8.96 -13.88 -16.15
C PHE A 270 8.50 -15.27 -16.61
N LYS A 271 7.88 -16.05 -15.74
CA LYS A 271 7.27 -17.34 -16.05
C LYS A 271 5.90 -17.22 -16.74
N GLY A 272 5.34 -16.02 -16.85
CA GLY A 272 3.98 -15.83 -17.36
C GLY A 272 2.88 -16.32 -16.39
N GLU A 273 3.23 -16.57 -15.14
CA GLU A 273 2.31 -17.03 -14.08
C GLU A 273 1.54 -15.85 -13.47
N ASN A 274 0.33 -16.12 -12.99
CA ASN A 274 -0.39 -15.14 -12.18
C ASN A 274 0.30 -14.97 -10.81
N TYR A 275 0.26 -13.76 -10.27
CA TYR A 275 0.66 -13.55 -8.89
C TYR A 275 -0.38 -14.20 -7.97
N PRO A 276 0.01 -15.01 -6.99
CA PRO A 276 -0.94 -15.66 -6.10
C PRO A 276 -1.59 -14.61 -5.20
N GLN A 277 -2.85 -14.82 -4.89
CA GLN A 277 -3.49 -14.07 -3.82
C GLN A 277 -2.75 -14.32 -2.50
N GLU A 278 -2.83 -13.36 -1.58
CA GLU A 278 -2.25 -13.46 -0.25
C GLU A 278 -2.74 -14.74 0.45
N THR A 279 -1.84 -15.44 1.14
CA THR A 279 -2.24 -16.56 1.99
C THR A 279 -2.95 -16.01 3.21
N LEU A 280 -4.26 -16.05 3.16
CA LEU A 280 -5.10 -15.57 4.24
C LEU A 280 -5.02 -16.49 5.46
N LYS A 281 -5.15 -15.92 6.67
CA LYS A 281 -5.19 -16.68 7.90
C LYS A 281 -6.43 -17.58 7.93
N LYS A 282 -6.23 -18.86 8.21
CA LYS A 282 -7.33 -19.79 8.49
C LYS A 282 -7.73 -19.66 9.96
N PHE A 283 -9.02 -19.40 10.17
CA PHE A 283 -9.60 -19.37 11.50
C PHE A 283 -10.32 -20.69 11.77
N THR A 284 -10.17 -21.22 12.97
CA THR A 284 -10.98 -22.34 13.46
C THR A 284 -12.29 -21.79 14.01
N GLU A 285 -13.35 -22.61 14.02
CA GLU A 285 -14.61 -22.19 14.65
C GLU A 285 -14.57 -22.28 16.20
N GLU A 286 -13.45 -22.73 16.75
CA GLU A 286 -13.23 -22.76 18.19
C GLU A 286 -13.12 -21.33 18.72
N LEU A 287 -13.92 -21.01 19.71
CA LEU A 287 -14.02 -19.69 20.30
C LEU A 287 -14.14 -19.81 21.82
N HIS A 288 -13.21 -19.19 22.55
CA HIS A 288 -13.19 -19.19 24.01
C HIS A 288 -14.03 -18.01 24.54
N ALA A 289 -15.30 -17.96 24.15
CA ALA A 289 -16.24 -16.94 24.58
C ALA A 289 -17.67 -17.46 24.57
N THR A 290 -18.48 -16.91 25.46
CA THR A 290 -19.90 -17.22 25.58
C THR A 290 -20.75 -16.08 24.99
N ASN A 291 -21.86 -16.45 24.37
CA ASN A 291 -22.84 -15.52 23.78
C ASN A 291 -23.94 -15.18 24.80
N LYS A 292 -24.30 -13.88 24.85
CA LYS A 292 -25.45 -13.36 25.59
C LYS A 292 -26.14 -12.30 24.74
N ASN A 293 -27.44 -12.44 24.54
CA ASN A 293 -28.26 -11.44 23.82
C ASN A 293 -28.95 -10.49 24.83
N ILE A 294 -28.93 -9.20 24.52
CA ILE A 294 -29.68 -8.18 25.25
C ILE A 294 -30.56 -7.38 24.27
N LYS A 295 -31.61 -6.78 24.79
CA LYS A 295 -32.49 -5.93 23.99
C LYS A 295 -32.36 -4.47 24.36
N VAL A 296 -32.36 -3.61 23.35
CA VAL A 296 -32.42 -2.15 23.47
C VAL A 296 -33.62 -1.68 22.65
N GLY A 297 -34.71 -1.38 23.35
CA GLY A 297 -36.01 -1.25 22.66
C GLY A 297 -36.41 -2.54 21.95
N ASN A 298 -36.64 -2.44 20.65
CA ASN A 298 -36.94 -3.58 19.78
C ASN A 298 -35.67 -4.21 19.13
N SER A 299 -34.51 -3.59 19.31
CA SER A 299 -33.27 -4.02 18.67
C SER A 299 -32.54 -5.05 19.51
N ASN A 300 -31.83 -5.98 18.84
CA ASN A 300 -31.06 -7.03 19.47
C ASN A 300 -29.56 -6.70 19.44
N ILE A 301 -28.88 -6.82 20.58
CA ILE A 301 -27.44 -6.69 20.73
C ILE A 301 -26.86 -8.03 21.12
N GLU A 302 -25.91 -8.52 20.36
CA GLU A 302 -25.22 -9.79 20.57
C GLU A 302 -23.91 -9.53 21.31
N LEU A 303 -23.83 -9.96 22.59
CA LEU A 303 -22.62 -9.85 23.41
C LEU A 303 -21.83 -11.14 23.37
N TRP A 304 -20.54 -11.04 23.11
CA TRP A 304 -19.58 -12.13 23.27
C TRP A 304 -18.62 -11.77 24.42
N LEU A 305 -18.70 -12.59 25.48
CA LEU A 305 -17.89 -12.44 26.70
C LEU A 305 -16.84 -13.53 26.74
N PRO A 306 -15.57 -13.24 27.10
CA PRO A 306 -14.56 -14.30 27.29
C PRO A 306 -15.02 -15.35 28.28
N ASP A 307 -14.60 -16.60 28.12
CA ASP A 307 -15.05 -17.73 28.97
C ASP A 307 -14.69 -17.53 30.46
N ASP A 308 -13.62 -16.77 30.74
CA ASP A 308 -13.19 -16.39 32.07
C ASP A 308 -13.82 -15.07 32.56
N TYR A 309 -14.92 -14.61 31.94
CA TYR A 309 -15.59 -13.37 32.32
C TYR A 309 -15.91 -13.34 33.81
N ASN A 310 -15.44 -12.27 34.46
CA ASN A 310 -15.69 -11.99 35.89
C ASN A 310 -16.24 -10.58 36.04
N SER A 311 -17.43 -10.47 36.62
CA SER A 311 -18.10 -9.18 36.84
C SER A 311 -17.38 -8.24 37.82
N GLU A 312 -16.38 -8.70 38.54
CA GLU A 312 -15.51 -7.88 39.43
C GLU A 312 -14.36 -7.21 38.65
N LEU A 313 -14.12 -7.65 37.39
CA LEU A 313 -13.07 -7.10 36.54
C LEU A 313 -13.67 -6.15 35.51
N THR A 314 -12.91 -5.12 35.15
CA THR A 314 -13.31 -4.12 34.15
C THR A 314 -12.87 -4.56 32.75
N TYR A 315 -13.77 -4.43 31.78
CA TYR A 315 -13.55 -4.83 30.38
C TYR A 315 -13.67 -3.64 29.44
N LYS A 316 -12.87 -3.65 28.38
CA LYS A 316 -13.12 -2.81 27.20
C LYS A 316 -14.20 -3.42 26.33
N VAL A 317 -14.97 -2.60 25.65
CA VAL A 317 -16.03 -3.07 24.76
C VAL A 317 -15.74 -2.64 23.32
N LEU A 318 -15.70 -3.63 22.42
CA LEU A 318 -15.70 -3.40 20.99
C LEU A 318 -17.16 -3.39 20.51
N TYR A 319 -17.64 -2.24 20.09
CA TYR A 319 -18.93 -2.07 19.46
C TYR A 319 -18.80 -2.38 17.96
N TYR A 320 -19.38 -3.48 17.53
CA TYR A 320 -19.37 -3.91 16.14
C TYR A 320 -20.69 -3.57 15.46
N SER A 321 -20.66 -2.63 14.53
CA SER A 321 -21.80 -2.28 13.69
C SER A 321 -21.74 -3.04 12.35
N LYS A 322 -22.68 -3.98 12.15
CA LYS A 322 -22.80 -4.73 10.92
C LYS A 322 -23.84 -4.06 10.00
N GLY A 323 -23.39 -3.57 8.83
CA GLY A 323 -24.22 -3.19 7.70
C GLY A 323 -24.46 -4.36 6.74
N GLU A 324 -25.12 -4.09 5.61
CA GLU A 324 -25.22 -5.03 4.49
C GLU A 324 -23.94 -4.97 3.67
N GLY A 325 -23.41 -6.10 3.21
CA GLY A 325 -22.21 -6.21 2.39
C GLY A 325 -22.16 -7.55 1.68
N ASN A 326 -21.20 -7.71 0.75
CA ASN A 326 -21.05 -8.92 -0.04
C ASN A 326 -20.56 -10.13 0.78
N VAL A 327 -20.06 -9.86 1.99
CA VAL A 327 -19.53 -10.87 2.90
C VAL A 327 -20.40 -10.96 4.16
N ASP A 328 -20.77 -12.19 4.56
CA ASP A 328 -21.51 -12.40 5.81
C ASP A 328 -20.57 -12.42 7.02
N LEU A 329 -20.16 -11.25 7.49
CA LEU A 329 -19.31 -11.08 8.66
C LEU A 329 -20.17 -10.98 9.93
N THR A 330 -20.52 -12.12 10.52
CA THR A 330 -21.30 -12.17 11.77
C THR A 330 -20.47 -11.72 12.98
N THR A 331 -21.15 -11.30 14.06
CA THR A 331 -20.46 -10.96 15.34
C THR A 331 -19.61 -12.13 15.85
N LYS A 332 -20.07 -13.37 15.69
CA LYS A 332 -19.28 -14.57 16.00
C LYS A 332 -17.98 -14.63 15.22
N LYS A 333 -17.99 -14.35 13.92
CA LYS A 333 -16.78 -14.37 13.08
C LYS A 333 -15.77 -13.29 13.49
N VAL A 334 -16.27 -12.11 13.91
CA VAL A 334 -15.44 -11.06 14.51
C VAL A 334 -14.85 -11.55 15.84
N ALA A 335 -15.64 -12.18 16.69
CA ALA A 335 -15.18 -12.76 17.95
C ALA A 335 -14.09 -13.82 17.73
N VAL A 336 -14.26 -14.74 16.76
CA VAL A 336 -13.24 -15.72 16.37
C VAL A 336 -11.94 -15.05 15.94
N ALA A 337 -12.02 -13.99 15.12
CA ALA A 337 -10.82 -13.27 14.68
C ALA A 337 -10.08 -12.57 15.83
N LEU A 338 -10.79 -12.18 16.88
CA LEU A 338 -10.28 -11.46 18.04
C LEU A 338 -10.15 -12.30 19.31
N ASP A 339 -10.37 -13.62 19.26
CA ASP A 339 -10.44 -14.50 20.42
C ASP A 339 -9.24 -14.33 21.37
N SER A 340 -8.03 -14.38 20.85
CA SER A 340 -6.81 -14.17 21.65
C SER A 340 -6.75 -12.79 22.32
N LEU A 341 -7.26 -11.75 21.65
CA LEU A 341 -7.33 -10.41 22.21
C LEU A 341 -8.39 -10.31 23.32
N MET A 342 -9.55 -10.97 23.12
CA MET A 342 -10.61 -11.03 24.14
C MET A 342 -10.09 -11.63 25.45
N GLN A 343 -9.35 -12.77 25.38
CA GLN A 343 -8.81 -13.47 26.53
C GLN A 343 -7.70 -12.67 27.23
N ILE A 344 -6.70 -12.20 26.45
CA ILE A 344 -5.50 -11.55 27.01
C ILE A 344 -5.79 -10.13 27.50
N LYS A 345 -6.65 -9.38 26.78
CA LYS A 345 -6.89 -7.94 27.01
C LYS A 345 -8.22 -7.63 27.69
N ARG A 346 -8.96 -8.64 28.11
CA ARG A 346 -10.26 -8.49 28.77
C ARG A 346 -11.20 -7.61 27.98
N MET A 347 -11.53 -8.04 26.77
CA MET A 347 -12.42 -7.32 25.86
C MET A 347 -13.73 -8.09 25.66
N ILE A 348 -14.82 -7.35 25.57
CA ILE A 348 -16.15 -7.83 25.22
C ILE A 348 -16.49 -7.32 23.82
N ILE A 349 -17.18 -8.11 23.00
CA ILE A 349 -17.70 -7.67 21.71
C ILE A 349 -19.20 -7.50 21.82
N ALA A 350 -19.71 -6.32 21.43
CA ALA A 350 -21.14 -5.99 21.37
C ALA A 350 -21.50 -5.73 19.89
N GLY A 351 -22.06 -6.74 19.24
CA GLY A 351 -22.46 -6.68 17.83
C GLY A 351 -23.94 -6.33 17.65
N PHE A 352 -24.23 -5.51 16.64
CA PHE A 352 -25.59 -5.11 16.27
C PHE A 352 -25.70 -4.86 14.78
N ASN A 353 -26.93 -4.99 14.26
CA ASN A 353 -27.26 -4.72 12.87
C ASN A 353 -27.69 -3.27 12.69
N VAL A 354 -27.00 -2.50 11.84
CA VAL A 354 -27.27 -1.07 11.64
C VAL A 354 -28.68 -0.83 11.09
N LYS A 355 -29.13 -1.63 10.13
CA LYS A 355 -30.48 -1.50 9.55
C LYS A 355 -31.57 -1.69 10.61
N GLU A 356 -31.36 -2.65 11.53
CA GLU A 356 -32.29 -2.86 12.66
C GLU A 356 -32.30 -1.65 13.59
N MET A 357 -31.12 -1.05 13.86
CA MET A 357 -31.03 0.15 14.70
C MET A 357 -31.77 1.34 14.08
N ILE A 358 -31.57 1.58 12.79
CA ILE A 358 -32.24 2.66 12.05
C ILE A 358 -33.75 2.45 12.06
N LEU A 359 -34.25 1.24 11.72
CA LEU A 359 -35.66 0.91 11.68
C LEU A 359 -36.36 1.06 13.04
N ASN A 360 -35.65 0.81 14.13
CA ASN A 360 -36.17 0.89 15.49
C ASN A 360 -35.86 2.22 16.19
N GLU A 361 -35.30 3.19 15.46
CA GLU A 361 -34.87 4.49 16.00
C GLU A 361 -33.95 4.36 17.24
N THR A 362 -33.16 3.28 17.28
CA THR A 362 -32.23 3.00 18.40
C THR A 362 -30.94 3.76 18.18
N ASN A 363 -30.59 4.68 19.07
CA ASN A 363 -29.35 5.42 18.99
C ASN A 363 -28.17 4.71 19.70
N PHE A 364 -26.95 5.09 19.39
CA PHE A 364 -25.74 4.48 19.94
C PHE A 364 -25.61 4.68 21.45
N SER A 365 -26.09 5.81 22.01
CA SER A 365 -26.09 6.04 23.46
C SER A 365 -26.95 5.01 24.21
N ALA A 366 -28.11 4.68 23.69
CA ALA A 366 -28.96 3.63 24.28
C ALA A 366 -28.30 2.25 24.25
N ILE A 367 -27.53 1.96 23.18
CA ILE A 367 -26.75 0.71 23.09
C ILE A 367 -25.66 0.68 24.15
N THR A 368 -24.84 1.74 24.26
CA THR A 368 -23.76 1.82 25.25
C THR A 368 -24.29 1.72 26.67
N ASP A 369 -25.36 2.44 27.01
CA ASP A 369 -26.00 2.40 28.33
C ASP A 369 -26.48 0.99 28.70
N ALA A 370 -27.07 0.26 27.74
CA ALA A 370 -27.57 -1.09 27.99
C ALA A 370 -26.43 -2.10 28.14
N VAL A 371 -25.38 -1.99 27.32
CA VAL A 371 -24.20 -2.85 27.40
C VAL A 371 -23.47 -2.61 28.74
N GLU A 372 -23.19 -1.35 29.08
CA GLU A 372 -22.48 -0.97 30.30
C GLU A 372 -23.23 -1.32 31.59
N LYS A 373 -24.56 -1.38 31.56
CA LYS A 373 -25.37 -1.94 32.65
C LYS A 373 -25.33 -3.46 32.74
N THR A 374 -25.02 -4.15 31.65
CA THR A 374 -25.07 -5.61 31.57
C THR A 374 -23.74 -6.24 31.92
N VAL A 375 -22.63 -5.55 31.59
CA VAL A 375 -21.25 -6.00 31.81
C VAL A 375 -20.47 -4.95 32.55
N HIS A 376 -19.48 -5.38 33.37
CA HIS A 376 -18.66 -4.44 34.11
C HIS A 376 -17.64 -3.76 33.22
N THR A 377 -17.88 -2.51 32.91
CA THR A 377 -16.99 -1.64 32.11
C THR A 377 -17.05 -0.23 32.64
N GLU A 378 -16.08 0.62 32.27
CA GLU A 378 -16.11 2.04 32.58
C GLU A 378 -16.84 2.82 31.49
N SER A 379 -17.73 3.73 31.91
CA SER A 379 -18.51 4.59 31.01
C SER A 379 -17.67 5.76 30.49
N ASN A 380 -16.53 5.49 29.88
CA ASN A 380 -15.69 6.52 29.27
C ASN A 380 -15.17 6.08 27.88
N ALA A 381 -14.78 7.06 27.07
CA ALA A 381 -14.35 6.84 25.69
C ALA A 381 -13.13 5.91 25.58
N ASP A 382 -12.25 5.86 26.58
CA ASP A 382 -11.04 5.02 26.54
C ASP A 382 -11.32 3.52 26.65
N PHE A 383 -12.53 3.15 27.10
CA PHE A 383 -12.99 1.78 27.22
C PHE A 383 -13.89 1.34 26.07
N ARG A 384 -14.21 2.23 25.12
CA ARG A 384 -15.06 1.96 23.97
C ARG A 384 -14.25 1.92 22.68
N LEU A 385 -14.34 0.82 21.97
CA LEU A 385 -13.76 0.63 20.64
C LEU A 385 -14.88 0.49 19.61
N GLY A 386 -14.66 0.91 18.38
CA GLY A 386 -15.63 0.80 17.29
C GLY A 386 -15.08 0.01 16.11
N LEU A 387 -15.86 -0.93 15.61
CA LEU A 387 -15.63 -1.64 14.35
C LEU A 387 -16.86 -1.55 13.49
N THR A 388 -16.71 -1.18 12.23
CA THR A 388 -17.81 -1.07 11.29
C THR A 388 -17.54 -1.89 10.02
N TYR A 389 -18.60 -2.44 9.42
CA TYR A 389 -18.51 -3.24 8.21
C TYR A 389 -19.80 -3.11 7.38
N GLY A 390 -19.65 -3.04 6.03
CA GLY A 390 -20.77 -3.01 5.09
C GLY A 390 -21.38 -1.63 4.88
N SER A 391 -22.53 -1.58 4.21
CA SER A 391 -23.30 -0.36 4.00
C SER A 391 -23.67 0.31 5.33
N GLU A 392 -23.81 1.63 5.34
CA GLU A 392 -24.09 2.41 6.54
C GLU A 392 -23.01 2.23 7.64
N ALA A 393 -21.77 1.86 7.23
CA ALA A 393 -20.64 1.77 8.14
C ALA A 393 -20.38 3.10 8.88
N ASP A 394 -20.78 4.21 8.30
CA ASP A 394 -20.76 5.54 8.89
C ASP A 394 -21.75 5.73 10.06
N TYR A 395 -22.72 4.81 10.27
CA TYR A 395 -23.69 4.94 11.35
C TYR A 395 -23.03 5.11 12.71
N LEU A 396 -22.13 4.20 13.07
CA LEU A 396 -21.40 4.28 14.34
C LEU A 396 -20.53 5.53 14.40
N TYR A 397 -19.94 5.93 13.29
CA TYR A 397 -19.11 7.12 13.17
C TYR A 397 -19.94 8.40 13.34
N ASN A 398 -21.09 8.52 12.65
CA ASN A 398 -21.94 9.70 12.67
C ASN A 398 -22.71 9.86 13.99
N GLN A 399 -23.04 8.75 14.67
CA GLN A 399 -23.69 8.76 16.00
C GLN A 399 -22.72 9.10 17.14
N SER A 400 -21.46 9.27 16.85
CA SER A 400 -20.39 9.31 17.84
C SER A 400 -20.09 10.70 18.42
N THR A 401 -20.96 11.69 18.27
CA THR A 401 -20.83 12.99 18.94
C THR A 401 -21.15 12.88 20.43
N GLY A 402 -20.16 13.06 21.28
CA GLY A 402 -20.28 13.06 22.75
C GLY A 402 -19.99 11.73 23.45
N ASN A 403 -20.47 10.59 22.94
CA ASN A 403 -20.29 9.24 23.52
C ASN A 403 -19.51 8.29 22.58
N ALA A 404 -18.69 8.85 21.69
CA ALA A 404 -17.96 8.08 20.70
C ALA A 404 -16.93 7.13 21.31
N PRO A 405 -16.67 5.97 20.69
CA PRO A 405 -15.49 5.17 20.99
C PRO A 405 -14.21 5.99 20.84
N ALA A 406 -13.23 5.79 21.73
CA ALA A 406 -11.93 6.44 21.64
C ALA A 406 -11.15 6.02 20.39
N ILE A 407 -11.40 4.80 19.91
CA ILE A 407 -10.75 4.20 18.74
C ILE A 407 -11.86 3.72 17.79
N ASN A 408 -11.82 4.17 16.55
CA ASN A 408 -12.73 3.70 15.50
C ASN A 408 -11.93 2.90 14.49
N PHE A 409 -12.45 1.72 14.13
CA PHE A 409 -11.86 0.87 13.12
C PHE A 409 -12.88 0.71 12.01
N PHE A 410 -12.49 1.03 10.78
CA PHE A 410 -13.36 0.92 9.63
C PHE A 410 -12.89 -0.24 8.77
N PHE A 411 -13.75 -1.21 8.62
CA PHE A 411 -13.57 -2.30 7.70
C PHE A 411 -14.79 -2.25 6.78
N ALA A 412 -14.66 -1.68 5.61
CA ALA A 412 -15.82 -1.36 4.79
C ALA A 412 -15.78 -2.01 3.43
N GLU A 413 -16.84 -2.68 3.06
CA GLU A 413 -17.12 -3.07 1.69
C GLU A 413 -17.99 -2.04 0.93
N ASP A 414 -18.81 -1.24 1.57
CA ASP A 414 -19.71 -0.27 0.91
C ASP A 414 -19.89 1.02 1.74
N ALA A 415 -18.83 1.55 2.33
CA ALA A 415 -18.93 2.74 3.15
C ALA A 415 -18.98 4.02 2.32
N ASP A 416 -20.13 4.61 2.17
CA ASP A 416 -20.27 6.02 1.86
C ASP A 416 -19.97 6.86 3.11
N ILE A 417 -18.71 7.13 3.37
CA ILE A 417 -18.30 7.99 4.49
C ILE A 417 -18.10 9.40 3.97
N ILE A 418 -19.09 10.25 4.19
CA ILE A 418 -19.17 11.55 3.50
C ILE A 418 -18.73 12.75 4.35
N ASN A 419 -18.71 12.68 5.69
CA ASN A 419 -18.43 13.87 6.50
C ASN A 419 -17.46 13.60 7.67
N LEU A 420 -16.20 14.03 7.52
CA LEU A 420 -15.24 14.15 8.60
C LEU A 420 -15.49 15.46 9.38
N SER A 421 -16.15 15.39 10.53
CA SER A 421 -16.28 16.57 11.40
C SER A 421 -14.97 16.86 12.14
N ALA A 422 -14.70 18.13 12.44
CA ALA A 422 -13.51 18.53 13.21
C ALA A 422 -13.44 17.87 14.62
N GLU A 423 -14.58 17.49 15.19
CA GLU A 423 -14.71 16.85 16.50
C GLU A 423 -14.14 15.42 16.53
N ASN A 424 -14.01 14.77 15.36
CA ASN A 424 -13.50 13.40 15.24
C ASN A 424 -11.97 13.32 15.10
N ARG A 425 -11.25 14.44 15.02
CA ARG A 425 -9.79 14.49 14.78
C ARG A 425 -8.92 13.87 15.87
N ALA A 426 -9.44 13.72 17.08
CA ALA A 426 -8.70 13.14 18.21
C ALA A 426 -8.77 11.61 18.29
N LYS A 427 -9.49 10.94 17.38
CA LYS A 427 -9.68 9.50 17.39
C LYS A 427 -8.59 8.80 16.57
N ILE A 428 -8.31 7.55 16.92
CA ILE A 428 -7.37 6.71 16.20
C ILE A 428 -8.16 5.84 15.22
N TYR A 429 -7.68 5.73 13.99
CA TYR A 429 -8.33 4.99 12.93
C TYR A 429 -7.45 3.86 12.41
N TYR A 430 -8.09 2.76 12.02
CA TYR A 430 -7.47 1.68 11.28
C TYR A 430 -8.37 1.32 10.09
N LEU A 431 -7.82 1.40 8.89
CA LEU A 431 -8.52 1.11 7.64
C LEU A 431 -7.84 -0.07 6.97
N ASP A 432 -8.60 -1.07 6.55
CA ASP A 432 -8.09 -2.27 5.89
C ASP A 432 -9.01 -2.64 4.72
N ILE A 433 -8.44 -2.80 3.55
CA ILE A 433 -9.18 -3.14 2.33
C ILE A 433 -8.29 -3.97 1.40
N THR A 434 -8.91 -4.64 0.44
CA THR A 434 -8.19 -5.35 -0.62
C THR A 434 -8.00 -4.47 -1.86
N ASP A 435 -6.94 -4.69 -2.64
CA ASP A 435 -6.64 -3.91 -3.85
C ASP A 435 -7.66 -4.12 -4.97
N GLU A 436 -8.38 -5.24 -4.97
CA GLU A 436 -9.50 -5.53 -5.86
C GLU A 436 -10.88 -5.28 -5.20
N GLY A 437 -10.91 -4.74 -3.97
CA GLY A 437 -12.12 -4.48 -3.19
C GLY A 437 -13.07 -3.49 -3.86
N SER A 438 -14.39 -3.74 -3.76
CA SER A 438 -15.43 -2.93 -4.42
C SER A 438 -15.44 -1.47 -3.96
N ASN A 439 -15.02 -1.20 -2.72
CA ASN A 439 -15.09 0.14 -2.10
C ASN A 439 -13.74 0.80 -1.85
N TYR A 440 -12.73 0.36 -2.58
CA TYR A 440 -11.40 0.96 -2.48
C TYR A 440 -11.44 2.50 -2.50
N ASN A 441 -12.16 3.08 -3.47
CA ASN A 441 -12.21 4.54 -3.65
C ASN A 441 -12.84 5.26 -2.44
N SER A 442 -13.85 4.70 -1.79
CA SER A 442 -14.49 5.27 -0.60
C SER A 442 -13.53 5.26 0.60
N ILE A 443 -12.87 4.14 0.86
CA ILE A 443 -11.89 4.00 1.95
C ILE A 443 -10.65 4.87 1.68
N PHE A 444 -10.18 4.91 0.44
CA PHE A 444 -9.05 5.78 0.07
C PHE A 444 -9.40 7.27 0.24
N THR A 445 -10.61 7.68 -0.09
CA THR A 445 -11.11 9.05 0.15
C THR A 445 -11.15 9.37 1.65
N LEU A 446 -11.64 8.43 2.47
CA LEU A 446 -11.61 8.57 3.92
C LEU A 446 -10.18 8.70 4.46
N PHE A 447 -9.27 7.83 4.01
CA PHE A 447 -7.87 7.89 4.40
C PHE A 447 -7.23 9.25 4.10
N ASN A 448 -7.42 9.76 2.87
CA ASN A 448 -6.93 11.08 2.47
C ASN A 448 -7.51 12.20 3.34
N GLY A 449 -8.81 12.14 3.64
CA GLY A 449 -9.47 13.10 4.52
C GLY A 449 -8.91 13.08 5.94
N LEU A 450 -8.71 11.89 6.52
CA LEU A 450 -8.13 11.71 7.85
C LEU A 450 -6.68 12.22 7.90
N ARG A 451 -5.86 11.89 6.91
CA ARG A 451 -4.47 12.40 6.80
C ARG A 451 -4.44 13.91 6.62
N GLY A 452 -5.31 14.48 5.79
CA GLY A 452 -5.44 15.94 5.62
C GLY A 452 -5.90 16.67 6.88
N ALA A 453 -6.62 15.98 7.77
CA ALA A 453 -7.04 16.45 9.07
C ALA A 453 -6.04 16.15 10.21
N GLU A 454 -4.85 15.63 9.88
CA GLU A 454 -3.81 15.20 10.82
C GLU A 454 -4.31 14.16 11.86
N ALA A 455 -5.33 13.39 11.53
CA ALA A 455 -5.85 12.35 12.40
C ALA A 455 -4.88 11.14 12.45
N PRO A 456 -4.68 10.52 13.61
CA PRO A 456 -3.92 9.28 13.71
C PRO A 456 -4.63 8.16 12.94
N VAL A 457 -4.06 7.72 11.83
CA VAL A 457 -4.66 6.69 10.97
C VAL A 457 -3.62 5.68 10.51
N GLN A 458 -3.99 4.41 10.54
CA GLN A 458 -3.29 3.31 9.90
C GLN A 458 -4.12 2.82 8.72
N TYR A 459 -3.48 2.56 7.59
CA TYR A 459 -4.14 2.15 6.36
C TYR A 459 -3.44 0.96 5.74
N ARG A 460 -4.22 -0.03 5.31
CA ARG A 460 -3.72 -1.25 4.68
C ARG A 460 -4.46 -1.52 3.40
N VAL A 461 -3.71 -1.84 2.35
CA VAL A 461 -4.26 -2.41 1.12
C VAL A 461 -3.58 -3.77 0.90
N ARG A 462 -4.40 -4.82 0.92
CA ARG A 462 -4.00 -6.21 0.77
C ARG A 462 -4.23 -6.70 -0.65
N ASN A 463 -3.56 -7.79 -1.01
CA ASN A 463 -3.76 -8.44 -2.29
C ASN A 463 -5.08 -9.22 -2.34
N GLY A 464 -5.89 -9.01 -3.36
CA GLY A 464 -6.99 -9.87 -3.77
C GLY A 464 -8.38 -9.26 -3.63
N LEU A 465 -9.39 -10.14 -3.72
CA LEU A 465 -10.81 -9.80 -3.62
C LEU A 465 -11.28 -9.80 -2.17
N ASP A 466 -12.32 -9.00 -1.90
CA ASP A 466 -13.05 -9.06 -0.63
C ASP A 466 -13.65 -10.45 -0.42
N SER A 467 -13.41 -11.01 0.75
CA SER A 467 -13.93 -12.30 1.18
C SER A 467 -14.08 -12.33 2.69
N GLU A 468 -14.88 -13.26 3.21
CA GLU A 468 -14.99 -13.48 4.65
C GLU A 468 -13.62 -13.69 5.30
N GLN A 469 -12.77 -14.47 4.66
CA GLN A 469 -11.43 -14.78 5.18
C GLN A 469 -10.50 -13.57 5.12
N SER A 470 -10.58 -12.72 4.07
CA SER A 470 -9.82 -11.47 4.02
C SER A 470 -10.28 -10.50 5.10
N ALA A 471 -11.59 -10.37 5.30
CA ALA A 471 -12.19 -9.57 6.36
C ALA A 471 -11.71 -10.00 7.76
N GLN A 472 -11.79 -11.29 8.08
CA GLN A 472 -11.31 -11.82 9.35
C GLN A 472 -9.78 -11.64 9.50
N THR A 473 -9.01 -11.77 8.41
CA THR A 473 -7.56 -11.55 8.42
C THR A 473 -7.23 -10.09 8.71
N GLY A 474 -7.97 -9.14 8.14
CA GLY A 474 -7.87 -7.72 8.43
C GLY A 474 -8.15 -7.41 9.90
N ILE A 475 -9.27 -7.92 10.43
CA ILE A 475 -9.64 -7.78 11.85
C ILE A 475 -8.58 -8.39 12.77
N TYR A 476 -8.05 -9.57 12.44
CA TYR A 476 -6.96 -10.18 13.19
C TYR A 476 -5.71 -9.31 13.20
N SER A 477 -5.33 -8.75 12.06
CA SER A 477 -4.18 -7.84 11.96
C SER A 477 -4.40 -6.55 12.74
N MET A 478 -5.61 -6.00 12.71
CA MET A 478 -6.03 -4.88 13.52
C MET A 478 -5.85 -5.17 15.02
N SER A 479 -6.01 -6.43 15.46
CA SER A 479 -5.89 -6.81 16.88
C SER A 479 -4.51 -6.48 17.48
N TYR A 480 -3.44 -6.55 16.68
CA TYR A 480 -2.11 -6.13 17.12
C TYR A 480 -2.07 -4.63 17.40
N TYR A 481 -2.64 -3.83 16.50
CA TYR A 481 -2.73 -2.38 16.67
C TYR A 481 -3.58 -1.99 17.87
N ILE A 482 -4.75 -2.61 18.03
CA ILE A 482 -5.59 -2.46 19.24
C ILE A 482 -4.80 -2.84 20.48
N GLY A 483 -4.12 -4.00 20.47
CA GLY A 483 -3.32 -4.48 21.58
C GLY A 483 -2.27 -3.46 22.03
N GLU A 484 -1.55 -2.85 21.09
CA GLU A 484 -0.57 -1.79 21.38
C GLU A 484 -1.21 -0.55 22.00
N GLN A 485 -2.35 -0.11 21.50
CA GLN A 485 -3.07 1.05 22.01
C GLN A 485 -3.65 0.79 23.42
N LEU A 486 -4.05 -0.45 23.71
CA LEU A 486 -4.54 -0.86 25.03
C LEU A 486 -3.43 -0.97 26.09
N ILE A 487 -2.19 -1.23 25.67
CA ILE A 487 -1.03 -1.34 26.57
C ILE A 487 -0.49 0.03 26.98
N LYS A 488 -0.55 1.01 26.07
CA LYS A 488 0.00 2.35 26.28
C LYS A 488 -0.81 3.21 27.28
N LYS A 489 -1.93 2.74 27.77
CA LYS A 489 -2.79 3.36 28.78
C LYS A 489 -2.98 2.45 29.98
#